data_b4570c6d17821a7b360b699cb1ed398e
#
_entry.id   b4570c6d17821a7b360b699cb1ed398e
#
_cell.length_a   1.000
_cell.length_b   1.000
_cell.length_c   1.000
_cell.angle_alpha   90.00
_cell.angle_beta   90.00
_cell.angle_gamma   90.00
#
_symmetry.space_group_name_H-M   'P 1'
#
loop_
_entity.id
_entity.type
_entity.pdbx_description
1 polymer ?
#
loop_
_entity_poly.entity_id
_entity_poly.type
_entity_poly.pdbx_seq_one_letter_code
_entity_poly.pdbx_strand_id
1 'polypeptide(L)'
;MKLILKNGIVYDPANGINGEKMDICIKDGKIVEKVRFAKEIDVSGKLVMPAGFDIHSHIAGGKVNVGRLFRPEDSLRRLVARKNGLRSGSGYSVPSVHLIGYDYARMGYTTVITPAMPPLLARHTHHELNEIPMIDKAAFPLYDGNWFVMKYISEEKFDELKAYVAWLLWATKGYSVKVVNPGGTEAWGWRKNVHDLDDEVPYFGVTPREIITSLVDACNDLNLPHSVHLHCNCLGEPGNYEITIKTLQLVRHKDFDGRQSLYVTHLQFHSYGGDSWKTFESKADEVAKEVNKNDNVIIDTGNIVFGDTTTMTADAPMEYDLHLLTGLKWVNKDVELETAPGVTPYIYSPKVLVNAVQWAVGIELALLIKPEKVILTTDSPNGGIFTNYPKVIAWLMSKKAREDMLAIVHRSTEHRTVLPTIDKEYDFYEIAMITRTNPAKAAGMPNKGHLGVGADADIAVYDINPLEFNPKDYEKLEKALSNAYLTIKGGEILVREGEIVKVTHGRTFWVDAMSKVDRSLIEKDLDYYFKRYYSVSLSNYVIGENELRRSERVCVS
;
A
#
# COMPACT_ATOMS: atom_id res chain seq x y z
N MET A 1 17.24 13.22 22.20
CA MET A 1 16.28 14.27 22.65
C MET A 1 15.36 13.65 23.69
N LYS A 2 14.93 14.44 24.73
CA LYS A 2 13.98 14.01 25.74
C LYS A 2 12.73 14.86 25.64
N LEU A 3 11.56 14.24 25.51
CA LEU A 3 10.27 14.91 25.33
C LEU A 3 9.18 14.15 26.09
N ILE A 4 8.19 14.86 26.63
CA ILE A 4 6.95 14.29 27.17
C ILE A 4 5.78 15.00 26.50
N LEU A 5 4.88 14.23 25.89
CA LEU A 5 3.55 14.71 25.53
C LEU A 5 2.64 14.48 26.72
N LYS A 6 2.05 15.56 27.24
CA LYS A 6 1.25 15.56 28.47
C LYS A 6 -0.24 15.53 28.15
N ASN A 7 -0.98 14.72 28.93
CA ASN A 7 -2.45 14.77 28.97
C ASN A 7 -3.16 14.43 27.63
N GLY A 8 -2.52 13.72 26.70
CA GLY A 8 -3.14 13.34 25.43
C GLY A 8 -4.24 12.29 25.61
N ILE A 9 -5.23 12.29 24.72
CA ILE A 9 -6.23 11.21 24.64
C ILE A 9 -5.72 10.20 23.61
N VAL A 10 -5.27 9.05 24.09
CA VAL A 10 -4.44 8.10 23.33
C VAL A 10 -5.29 6.95 22.80
N TYR A 11 -5.10 6.63 21.52
CA TYR A 11 -5.61 5.43 20.86
C TYR A 11 -4.45 4.62 20.30
N ASP A 12 -4.22 3.45 20.88
CA ASP A 12 -3.13 2.54 20.50
C ASP A 12 -3.60 1.08 20.58
N PRO A 13 -4.24 0.56 19.51
CA PRO A 13 -4.83 -0.77 19.50
C PRO A 13 -3.83 -1.90 19.77
N ALA A 14 -2.58 -1.76 19.38
CA ALA A 14 -1.55 -2.77 19.64
C ALA A 14 -1.26 -2.98 21.13
N ASN A 15 -1.55 -1.99 21.98
CA ASN A 15 -1.40 -2.03 23.42
C ASN A 15 -2.76 -1.99 24.16
N GLY A 16 -3.88 -2.14 23.44
CA GLY A 16 -5.23 -2.15 24.03
C GLY A 16 -5.71 -0.80 24.58
N ILE A 17 -5.05 0.32 24.23
CA ILE A 17 -5.38 1.66 24.72
C ILE A 17 -6.48 2.27 23.84
N ASN A 18 -7.62 2.61 24.45
CA ASN A 18 -8.83 3.06 23.75
C ASN A 18 -9.38 4.36 24.36
N GLY A 19 -8.68 5.47 24.15
CA GLY A 19 -9.13 6.80 24.57
C GLY A 19 -8.72 7.19 25.99
N GLU A 20 -7.69 6.57 26.53
CA GLU A 20 -7.16 6.93 27.85
C GLU A 20 -6.38 8.25 27.80
N LYS A 21 -6.60 9.08 28.83
CA LYS A 21 -5.79 10.26 29.07
C LYS A 21 -4.46 9.85 29.70
N MET A 22 -3.36 10.03 28.97
CA MET A 22 -2.04 9.64 29.46
C MET A 22 -0.91 10.49 28.89
N ASP A 23 0.28 10.33 29.49
CA ASP A 23 1.51 10.97 29.04
C ASP A 23 2.33 9.99 28.19
N ILE A 24 2.95 10.48 27.11
CA ILE A 24 3.89 9.71 26.31
C ILE A 24 5.30 10.23 26.52
N CYS A 25 6.16 9.37 27.06
CA CYS A 25 7.56 9.69 27.34
C CYS A 25 8.49 9.23 26.21
N ILE A 26 9.34 10.15 25.74
CA ILE A 26 10.24 9.93 24.61
C ILE A 26 11.68 10.19 25.04
N LYS A 27 12.58 9.25 24.71
CA LYS A 27 14.03 9.40 24.91
C LYS A 27 14.77 8.78 23.73
N ASP A 28 15.68 9.55 23.13
CA ASP A 28 16.61 9.12 22.08
C ASP A 28 15.93 8.34 20.93
N GLY A 29 14.79 8.86 20.50
CA GLY A 29 14.01 8.34 19.36
C GLY A 29 13.08 7.17 19.68
N LYS A 30 12.99 6.77 20.94
CA LYS A 30 12.15 5.64 21.39
C LYS A 30 11.15 6.07 22.44
N ILE A 31 10.02 5.34 22.48
CA ILE A 31 9.06 5.42 23.59
C ILE A 31 9.68 4.74 24.81
N VAL A 32 9.59 5.40 25.98
CA VAL A 32 10.11 4.91 27.25
C VAL A 32 9.06 5.04 28.35
N GLU A 33 9.17 4.22 29.39
CA GLU A 33 8.23 4.28 30.52
C GLU A 33 8.29 5.61 31.26
N LYS A 34 9.47 6.14 31.50
CA LYS A 34 9.70 7.40 32.24
C LYS A 34 10.93 8.13 31.72
N VAL A 35 10.88 9.45 31.74
CA VAL A 35 12.03 10.31 31.42
C VAL A 35 12.10 11.48 32.39
N ARG A 36 13.31 11.86 32.82
CA ARG A 36 13.55 13.01 33.69
C ARG A 36 14.20 14.16 32.90
N PHE A 37 13.87 15.39 33.30
CA PHE A 37 14.45 16.61 32.67
C PHE A 37 14.18 16.64 31.16
N ALA A 38 12.94 16.41 30.77
CA ALA A 38 12.46 16.46 29.40
C ALA A 38 11.74 17.76 29.11
N LYS A 39 11.69 18.16 27.83
CA LYS A 39 10.76 19.19 27.36
C LYS A 39 9.34 18.62 27.44
N GLU A 40 8.41 19.40 27.99
CA GLU A 40 7.01 19.02 28.04
C GLU A 40 6.20 19.79 26.99
N ILE A 41 5.23 19.10 26.38
CA ILE A 41 4.25 19.69 25.47
C ILE A 41 2.88 19.21 25.94
N ASP A 42 2.02 20.16 26.33
CA ASP A 42 0.64 19.85 26.69
C ASP A 42 -0.19 19.62 25.42
N VAL A 43 -0.82 18.45 25.33
CA VAL A 43 -1.72 18.04 24.26
C VAL A 43 -3.09 17.63 24.81
N SER A 44 -3.49 18.29 25.91
CA SER A 44 -4.82 18.12 26.53
C SER A 44 -5.92 18.30 25.50
N GLY A 45 -6.92 17.42 25.56
CA GLY A 45 -8.07 17.45 24.64
C GLY A 45 -7.75 17.09 23.18
N LYS A 46 -6.53 16.64 22.88
CA LYS A 46 -6.12 16.26 21.51
C LYS A 46 -6.05 14.74 21.36
N LEU A 47 -6.41 14.29 20.17
CA LEU A 47 -6.26 12.90 19.74
C LEU A 47 -4.78 12.58 19.51
N VAL A 48 -4.29 11.54 20.18
CA VAL A 48 -2.91 11.02 20.02
C VAL A 48 -2.95 9.59 19.54
N MET A 49 -2.22 9.30 18.47
CA MET A 49 -2.09 7.97 17.88
C MET A 49 -0.62 7.69 17.51
N PRO A 50 -0.23 6.42 17.32
CA PRO A 50 0.98 6.12 16.54
C PRO A 50 0.92 6.85 15.21
N ALA A 51 2.05 7.26 14.67
CA ALA A 51 2.08 7.87 13.33
C ALA A 51 1.56 6.88 12.27
N GLY A 52 0.92 7.41 11.24
CA GLY A 52 0.33 6.64 10.17
C GLY A 52 1.36 5.81 9.38
N PHE A 53 0.93 4.65 8.93
CA PHE A 53 1.68 3.73 8.11
C PHE A 53 0.90 3.40 6.84
N ASP A 54 1.43 3.75 5.68
CA ASP A 54 0.85 3.40 4.39
C ASP A 54 1.64 2.25 3.75
N ILE A 55 1.02 1.08 3.68
CA ILE A 55 1.68 -0.13 3.18
C ILE A 55 1.59 -0.27 1.65
N HIS A 56 0.77 0.58 0.99
CA HIS A 56 0.52 0.48 -0.44
C HIS A 56 0.30 1.85 -1.10
N SER A 57 1.40 2.50 -1.50
CA SER A 57 1.36 3.77 -2.23
C SER A 57 2.50 3.88 -3.24
N HIS A 58 2.16 4.20 -4.50
CA HIS A 58 3.14 4.34 -5.58
C HIS A 58 3.84 5.70 -5.49
N ILE A 59 4.94 5.75 -4.73
CA ILE A 59 5.67 7.00 -4.43
C ILE A 59 6.98 7.16 -5.20
N ALA A 60 7.51 6.08 -5.79
CA ALA A 60 8.79 6.10 -6.50
C ALA A 60 8.85 5.02 -7.58
N GLY A 61 9.75 5.19 -8.53
CA GLY A 61 10.07 4.22 -9.56
C GLY A 61 9.59 4.59 -10.96
N GLY A 62 9.92 3.74 -11.93
CA GLY A 62 9.77 4.04 -13.35
C GLY A 62 8.37 4.44 -13.78
N LYS A 63 7.33 3.71 -13.33
CA LYS A 63 5.94 4.05 -13.68
C LYS A 63 5.46 5.35 -13.03
N VAL A 64 5.93 5.66 -11.82
CA VAL A 64 5.61 6.93 -11.16
C VAL A 64 6.21 8.10 -11.93
N ASN A 65 7.44 7.95 -12.44
CA ASN A 65 8.05 8.94 -13.33
C ASN A 65 7.29 9.11 -14.64
N VAL A 66 6.88 8.00 -15.25
CA VAL A 66 6.05 8.04 -16.46
C VAL A 66 4.76 8.80 -16.18
N GLY A 67 4.09 8.55 -15.03
CA GLY A 67 2.89 9.27 -14.63
C GLY A 67 3.11 10.78 -14.52
N ARG A 68 4.22 11.23 -13.92
CA ARG A 68 4.58 12.65 -13.85
C ARG A 68 4.79 13.29 -15.23
N LEU A 69 5.47 12.58 -16.13
CA LEU A 69 5.74 13.07 -17.50
C LEU A 69 4.48 13.00 -18.36
N PHE A 70 3.67 11.97 -18.19
CA PHE A 70 2.53 11.71 -19.03
C PHE A 70 1.33 12.64 -18.75
N ARG A 71 1.32 13.27 -17.57
CA ARG A 71 0.31 14.22 -17.13
C ARG A 71 0.93 15.56 -16.71
N PRO A 72 1.52 16.35 -17.65
CA PRO A 72 2.18 17.61 -17.31
C PRO A 72 1.23 18.65 -16.71
N GLU A 73 -0.06 18.62 -17.07
CA GLU A 73 -1.12 19.46 -16.50
C GLU A 73 -1.28 19.30 -14.99
N ASP A 74 -0.89 18.16 -14.44
CA ASP A 74 -0.93 17.87 -13.00
C ASP A 74 0.01 18.81 -12.21
N SER A 75 1.14 19.17 -12.80
CA SER A 75 2.10 20.10 -12.23
C SER A 75 1.56 21.53 -12.12
N LEU A 76 0.64 21.93 -13.01
CA LEU A 76 0.03 23.25 -13.00
C LEU A 76 -1.04 23.40 -11.92
N ARG A 77 -1.61 22.31 -11.44
CA ARG A 77 -2.68 22.32 -10.42
C ARG A 77 -2.16 22.63 -9.04
N ARG A 78 -0.91 22.29 -8.75
CA ARG A 78 -0.29 22.50 -7.46
C ARG A 78 1.18 22.82 -7.61
N LEU A 79 1.54 24.02 -7.17
CA LEU A 79 2.93 24.47 -7.07
C LEU A 79 3.22 24.85 -5.63
N VAL A 80 4.30 24.31 -5.08
CA VAL A 80 4.83 24.69 -3.77
C VAL A 80 6.16 25.37 -3.98
N ALA A 81 6.22 26.65 -3.68
CA ALA A 81 7.44 27.45 -3.79
C ALA A 81 8.47 27.05 -2.73
N ARG A 82 9.73 27.19 -3.05
CA ARG A 82 10.84 27.08 -2.09
C ARG A 82 10.68 28.14 -0.99
N LYS A 83 10.48 27.68 0.25
CA LYS A 83 10.27 28.57 1.41
C LYS A 83 10.75 27.86 2.69
N ASN A 84 11.35 28.63 3.59
CA ASN A 84 11.72 28.15 4.93
C ASN A 84 12.53 26.83 4.94
N GLY A 85 13.48 26.67 4.01
CA GLY A 85 14.29 25.45 3.90
C GLY A 85 13.64 24.27 3.16
N LEU A 86 12.35 24.40 2.79
CA LEU A 86 11.67 23.41 1.95
C LEU A 86 12.11 23.56 0.48
N ARG A 87 12.27 22.45 -0.21
CA ARG A 87 12.44 22.44 -1.66
C ARG A 87 11.10 22.70 -2.36
N SER A 88 11.16 23.37 -3.51
CA SER A 88 9.98 23.51 -4.35
C SER A 88 9.54 22.17 -4.92
N GLY A 89 8.28 22.07 -5.24
CA GLY A 89 7.69 20.91 -5.86
C GLY A 89 6.38 21.22 -6.54
N SER A 90 5.89 20.29 -7.34
CA SER A 90 4.65 20.40 -8.08
C SER A 90 3.97 19.05 -8.21
N GLY A 91 2.75 19.05 -8.74
CA GLY A 91 1.96 17.86 -9.00
C GLY A 91 0.86 17.65 -7.98
N TYR A 92 -0.23 17.06 -8.46
CA TYR A 92 -1.42 16.75 -7.68
C TYR A 92 -1.62 15.24 -7.56
N SER A 93 -2.00 14.52 -8.64
CA SER A 93 -2.21 13.08 -8.57
C SER A 93 -0.89 12.31 -8.47
N VAL A 94 0.17 12.79 -9.11
CA VAL A 94 1.53 12.22 -9.01
C VAL A 94 2.50 13.33 -8.59
N PRO A 95 2.58 13.66 -7.29
CA PRO A 95 3.41 14.74 -6.79
C PRO A 95 4.90 14.49 -7.02
N SER A 96 5.67 15.57 -7.04
CA SER A 96 7.13 15.49 -7.03
C SER A 96 7.64 14.85 -5.73
N VAL A 97 8.84 14.28 -5.78
CA VAL A 97 9.43 13.44 -4.72
C VAL A 97 9.39 14.09 -3.33
N HIS A 98 9.72 15.39 -3.28
CA HIS A 98 9.75 16.10 -1.99
C HIS A 98 8.36 16.35 -1.40
N LEU A 99 7.38 16.68 -2.28
CA LEU A 99 6.00 16.91 -1.84
C LEU A 99 5.38 15.66 -1.20
N ILE A 100 5.69 14.48 -1.72
CA ILE A 100 5.22 13.22 -1.15
C ILE A 100 5.56 13.16 0.34
N GLY A 101 6.83 13.33 0.70
CA GLY A 101 7.25 13.27 2.09
C GLY A 101 6.65 14.38 2.96
N TYR A 102 6.50 15.59 2.41
CA TYR A 102 5.91 16.72 3.11
C TYR A 102 4.42 16.50 3.40
N ASP A 103 3.68 15.98 2.43
CA ASP A 103 2.25 15.74 2.56
C ASP A 103 1.94 14.58 3.51
N TYR A 104 2.69 13.48 3.44
CA TYR A 104 2.58 12.41 4.43
C TYR A 104 2.85 12.92 5.85
N ALA A 105 3.92 13.70 6.03
CA ALA A 105 4.25 14.24 7.35
C ALA A 105 3.16 15.18 7.86
N ARG A 106 2.55 16.04 7.02
CA ARG A 106 1.44 16.91 7.42
C ARG A 106 0.22 16.14 7.89
N MET A 107 -0.06 14.97 7.28
CA MET A 107 -1.16 14.11 7.71
C MET A 107 -0.81 13.23 8.94
N GLY A 108 0.40 13.32 9.49
CA GLY A 108 0.81 12.49 10.62
C GLY A 108 1.29 11.09 10.23
N TYR A 109 1.66 10.85 8.96
CA TYR A 109 2.22 9.58 8.48
C TYR A 109 3.74 9.65 8.43
N THR A 110 4.41 8.57 8.85
CA THR A 110 5.88 8.51 8.93
C THR A 110 6.50 7.28 8.27
N THR A 111 5.69 6.35 7.77
CA THR A 111 6.16 5.14 7.08
C THR A 111 5.32 4.86 5.85
N VAL A 112 5.96 4.61 4.70
CA VAL A 112 5.29 4.33 3.43
C VAL A 112 6.04 3.26 2.65
N ILE A 113 5.32 2.27 2.11
CA ILE A 113 5.89 1.24 1.24
C ILE A 113 5.43 1.45 -0.20
N THR A 114 6.38 1.46 -1.16
CA THR A 114 6.05 1.43 -2.58
C THR A 114 5.86 -0.01 -3.04
N PRO A 115 4.67 -0.38 -3.56
CA PRO A 115 4.24 -1.78 -3.63
C PRO A 115 4.66 -2.52 -4.89
N ALA A 116 5.23 -1.85 -5.89
CA ALA A 116 5.48 -2.49 -7.18
C ALA A 116 6.73 -1.92 -7.87
N MET A 117 7.87 -2.47 -7.51
CA MET A 117 9.18 -2.11 -8.02
C MET A 117 9.62 -3.12 -9.10
N PRO A 118 9.67 -2.73 -10.38
CA PRO A 118 10.31 -3.58 -11.39
C PRO A 118 11.77 -3.83 -11.01
N PRO A 119 12.23 -5.10 -10.95
CA PRO A 119 13.58 -5.39 -10.47
C PRO A 119 14.69 -4.71 -11.29
N LEU A 120 14.57 -4.69 -12.62
CA LEU A 120 15.51 -3.99 -13.51
C LEU A 120 15.58 -2.48 -13.21
N LEU A 121 14.50 -1.87 -12.72
CA LEU A 121 14.41 -0.45 -12.36
C LEU A 121 14.58 -0.19 -10.85
N ALA A 122 15.00 -1.19 -10.09
CA ALA A 122 15.12 -1.07 -8.63
C ALA A 122 16.11 0.02 -8.20
N ARG A 123 17.26 0.16 -8.88
CA ARG A 123 18.23 1.23 -8.59
C ARG A 123 17.61 2.62 -8.76
N HIS A 124 16.89 2.83 -9.85
CA HIS A 124 16.17 4.08 -10.08
C HIS A 124 15.12 4.35 -8.98
N THR A 125 14.37 3.32 -8.59
CA THR A 125 13.40 3.42 -7.50
C THR A 125 14.05 3.84 -6.19
N HIS A 126 15.19 3.23 -5.81
CA HIS A 126 15.92 3.60 -4.60
C HIS A 126 16.52 5.01 -4.66
N HIS A 127 16.99 5.47 -5.84
CA HIS A 127 17.44 6.86 -5.99
C HIS A 127 16.30 7.84 -5.68
N GLU A 128 15.08 7.59 -6.16
CA GLU A 128 13.92 8.42 -5.82
C GLU A 128 13.53 8.30 -4.33
N LEU A 129 13.51 7.08 -3.79
CA LEU A 129 13.22 6.86 -2.36
C LEU A 129 14.23 7.61 -1.45
N ASN A 130 15.49 7.68 -1.85
CA ASN A 130 16.51 8.45 -1.13
C ASN A 130 16.20 9.95 -1.04
N GLU A 131 15.52 10.49 -2.04
CA GLU A 131 15.16 11.91 -2.10
C GLU A 131 13.83 12.24 -1.39
N ILE A 132 12.97 11.25 -1.11
CA ILE A 132 11.74 11.47 -0.35
C ILE A 132 12.10 11.74 1.12
N PRO A 133 11.84 12.95 1.66
CA PRO A 133 12.11 13.28 3.04
C PRO A 133 11.01 12.78 3.98
N MET A 134 11.18 12.97 5.27
CA MET A 134 10.19 12.87 6.35
C MET A 134 9.75 11.45 6.74
N ILE A 135 9.78 10.46 5.84
CA ILE A 135 9.20 9.14 6.03
C ILE A 135 10.25 8.02 5.99
N ASP A 136 9.99 6.93 6.71
CA ASP A 136 10.63 5.63 6.51
C ASP A 136 10.02 4.95 5.29
N LYS A 137 10.78 4.15 4.57
CA LYS A 137 10.39 3.60 3.26
C LYS A 137 10.81 2.14 3.11
N ALA A 138 10.07 1.42 2.26
CA ALA A 138 10.46 0.12 1.71
C ALA A 138 9.91 -0.01 0.28
N ALA A 139 10.33 -1.04 -0.43
CA ALA A 139 9.82 -1.35 -1.77
C ALA A 139 9.61 -2.86 -1.94
N PHE A 140 8.54 -3.25 -2.63
CA PHE A 140 8.28 -4.64 -2.98
C PHE A 140 8.66 -4.89 -4.44
N PRO A 141 9.69 -5.70 -4.73
CA PRO A 141 9.99 -6.13 -6.09
C PRO A 141 8.89 -7.02 -6.66
N LEU A 142 8.70 -6.95 -7.97
CA LEU A 142 7.73 -7.74 -8.73
C LEU A 142 8.30 -9.13 -9.07
N TYR A 143 7.45 -10.16 -8.92
CA TYR A 143 7.79 -11.56 -9.21
C TYR A 143 6.87 -12.22 -10.24
N ASP A 144 5.73 -11.63 -10.55
CA ASP A 144 4.64 -12.19 -11.36
C ASP A 144 5.00 -12.44 -12.82
N GLY A 145 5.72 -11.52 -13.43
CA GLY A 145 6.19 -11.61 -14.81
C GLY A 145 7.65 -12.07 -14.93
N ASN A 146 8.24 -12.55 -13.85
CA ASN A 146 9.66 -12.88 -13.83
C ASN A 146 9.92 -14.29 -14.39
N TRP A 147 10.77 -14.36 -15.41
CA TRP A 147 11.05 -15.60 -16.11
C TRP A 147 11.73 -16.66 -15.24
N PHE A 148 12.57 -16.30 -14.29
CA PHE A 148 13.16 -17.27 -13.36
C PHE A 148 12.10 -17.92 -12.48
N VAL A 149 11.11 -17.12 -12.01
CA VAL A 149 9.99 -17.62 -11.20
C VAL A 149 9.20 -18.66 -11.99
N MET A 150 8.73 -18.31 -13.19
CA MET A 150 7.93 -19.22 -14.02
C MET A 150 8.72 -20.43 -14.48
N LYS A 151 10.01 -20.26 -14.83
CA LYS A 151 10.91 -21.36 -15.18
C LYS A 151 11.03 -22.37 -14.04
N TYR A 152 11.30 -21.92 -12.82
CA TYR A 152 11.50 -22.85 -11.72
C TYR A 152 10.20 -23.54 -11.29
N ILE A 153 9.05 -22.87 -11.39
CA ILE A 153 7.75 -23.50 -11.18
C ILE A 153 7.48 -24.56 -12.26
N SER A 154 7.65 -24.22 -13.53
CA SER A 154 7.46 -25.13 -14.67
C SER A 154 8.37 -26.38 -14.62
N GLU A 155 9.56 -26.25 -14.06
CA GLU A 155 10.54 -27.32 -13.90
C GLU A 155 10.44 -28.03 -12.52
N GLU A 156 9.46 -27.68 -11.68
CA GLU A 156 9.26 -28.18 -10.31
C GLU A 156 10.51 -28.02 -9.41
N LYS A 157 11.29 -26.95 -9.65
CA LYS A 157 12.53 -26.61 -8.93
C LYS A 157 12.27 -25.62 -7.79
N PHE A 158 11.63 -26.08 -6.74
CA PHE A 158 11.17 -25.20 -5.65
C PHE A 158 12.29 -24.70 -4.74
N ASP A 159 13.41 -25.42 -4.60
CA ASP A 159 14.59 -24.94 -3.87
C ASP A 159 15.30 -23.81 -4.63
N GLU A 160 15.41 -23.93 -5.97
CA GLU A 160 15.90 -22.86 -6.84
C GLU A 160 14.97 -21.66 -6.83
N LEU A 161 13.64 -21.86 -6.84
CA LEU A 161 12.66 -20.79 -6.70
C LEU A 161 12.88 -20.02 -5.40
N LYS A 162 13.00 -20.74 -4.29
CA LYS A 162 13.24 -20.15 -2.96
C LYS A 162 14.58 -19.39 -2.91
N ALA A 163 15.63 -19.97 -3.50
CA ALA A 163 16.94 -19.32 -3.61
C ALA A 163 16.86 -18.05 -4.46
N TYR A 164 16.08 -18.07 -5.55
CA TYR A 164 15.88 -16.91 -6.39
C TYR A 164 15.06 -15.80 -5.70
N VAL A 165 14.01 -16.16 -4.96
CA VAL A 165 13.23 -15.19 -4.16
C VAL A 165 14.13 -14.46 -3.17
N ALA A 166 14.94 -15.19 -2.41
CA ALA A 166 15.89 -14.60 -1.48
C ALA A 166 16.95 -13.73 -2.17
N TRP A 167 17.49 -14.22 -3.30
CA TRP A 167 18.48 -13.49 -4.08
C TRP A 167 17.92 -12.20 -4.68
N LEU A 168 16.71 -12.21 -5.22
CA LEU A 168 16.10 -11.02 -5.83
C LEU A 168 15.83 -9.94 -4.77
N LEU A 169 15.35 -10.31 -3.59
CA LEU A 169 15.23 -9.38 -2.44
C LEU A 169 16.58 -8.73 -2.11
N TRP A 170 17.61 -9.55 -1.99
CA TRP A 170 18.96 -9.06 -1.72
C TRP A 170 19.52 -8.19 -2.86
N ALA A 171 19.37 -8.61 -4.10
CA ALA A 171 19.90 -7.91 -5.28
C ALA A 171 19.23 -6.55 -5.49
N THR A 172 17.92 -6.46 -5.27
CA THR A 172 17.11 -5.25 -5.47
C THR A 172 16.94 -4.42 -4.21
N LYS A 173 17.46 -4.86 -3.06
CA LYS A 173 17.17 -4.27 -1.74
C LYS A 173 15.65 -4.15 -1.51
N GLY A 174 14.93 -5.19 -1.89
CA GLY A 174 13.49 -5.33 -1.72
C GLY A 174 13.09 -5.77 -0.32
N TYR A 175 11.80 -5.58 0.03
CA TYR A 175 11.31 -5.88 1.37
C TYR A 175 10.47 -7.16 1.42
N SER A 176 9.64 -7.42 0.41
CA SER A 176 8.83 -8.65 0.27
C SER A 176 8.42 -8.88 -1.17
N VAL A 177 7.66 -9.95 -1.40
CA VAL A 177 7.23 -10.42 -2.72
C VAL A 177 5.95 -9.71 -3.16
N LYS A 178 6.00 -8.99 -4.29
CA LYS A 178 4.83 -8.43 -4.97
C LYS A 178 4.48 -9.28 -6.18
N VAL A 179 3.18 -9.57 -6.31
CA VAL A 179 2.59 -10.28 -7.45
C VAL A 179 1.46 -9.42 -8.02
N VAL A 180 1.45 -9.20 -9.32
CA VAL A 180 0.42 -8.42 -10.04
C VAL A 180 -0.12 -9.25 -11.19
N ASN A 181 -1.43 -9.49 -11.24
CA ASN A 181 -2.09 -10.25 -12.30
C ASN A 181 -1.28 -11.50 -12.68
N PRO A 182 -1.12 -12.46 -11.73
CA PRO A 182 -0.20 -13.59 -11.88
C PRO A 182 -0.40 -14.32 -13.21
N GLY A 183 0.67 -14.46 -13.99
CA GLY A 183 0.66 -15.01 -15.33
C GLY A 183 0.15 -14.07 -16.43
N GLY A 184 -0.72 -13.12 -16.12
CA GLY A 184 -1.27 -12.19 -17.12
C GLY A 184 -0.22 -11.22 -17.66
N THR A 185 0.71 -10.78 -16.82
CA THR A 185 1.80 -9.88 -17.22
C THR A 185 2.70 -10.53 -18.28
N GLU A 186 3.06 -11.80 -18.13
CA GLU A 186 3.80 -12.54 -19.15
C GLU A 186 2.93 -12.83 -20.39
N ALA A 187 1.67 -13.25 -20.17
CA ALA A 187 0.75 -13.54 -21.27
C ALA A 187 0.54 -12.31 -22.18
N TRP A 188 0.65 -11.10 -21.65
CA TRP A 188 0.57 -9.84 -22.40
C TRP A 188 1.65 -9.73 -23.49
N GLY A 189 2.87 -10.20 -23.21
CA GLY A 189 3.93 -10.29 -24.22
C GLY A 189 3.55 -11.17 -25.42
N TRP A 190 2.62 -12.09 -25.24
CA TRP A 190 2.04 -12.96 -26.26
C TRP A 190 0.69 -12.44 -26.79
N ARG A 191 0.31 -11.20 -26.46
CA ARG A 191 -0.98 -10.58 -26.80
C ARG A 191 -2.18 -11.37 -26.24
N LYS A 192 -2.02 -11.89 -25.02
CA LYS A 192 -3.04 -12.63 -24.27
C LYS A 192 -3.17 -12.07 -22.87
N ASN A 193 -4.17 -12.49 -22.15
CA ASN A 193 -4.32 -12.33 -20.72
C ASN A 193 -4.75 -13.66 -20.10
N VAL A 194 -4.79 -13.75 -18.79
CA VAL A 194 -5.35 -14.87 -18.03
C VAL A 194 -6.63 -14.40 -17.32
N HIS A 195 -7.67 -15.24 -17.36
CA HIS A 195 -8.98 -14.91 -16.82
C HIS A 195 -9.49 -15.91 -15.76
N ASP A 196 -8.75 -17.02 -15.57
CA ASP A 196 -9.00 -17.99 -14.49
C ASP A 196 -7.67 -18.40 -13.83
N LEU A 197 -7.76 -18.96 -12.63
CA LEU A 197 -6.60 -19.44 -11.87
C LEU A 197 -5.90 -20.64 -12.54
N ASP A 198 -6.58 -21.32 -13.45
CA ASP A 198 -6.10 -22.54 -14.12
C ASP A 198 -5.78 -22.30 -15.60
N ASP A 199 -5.78 -21.04 -16.06
CA ASP A 199 -5.30 -20.67 -17.40
C ASP A 199 -3.79 -20.84 -17.50
N GLU A 200 -3.33 -21.49 -18.58
CA GLU A 200 -1.90 -21.68 -18.82
C GLU A 200 -1.23 -20.42 -19.37
N VAL A 201 -0.17 -19.99 -18.72
CA VAL A 201 0.70 -18.91 -19.21
C VAL A 201 1.47 -19.40 -20.44
N PRO A 202 1.42 -18.69 -21.59
CA PRO A 202 2.13 -19.07 -22.79
C PRO A 202 3.61 -19.34 -22.55
N TYR A 203 4.18 -20.30 -23.26
CA TYR A 203 5.56 -20.76 -23.20
C TYR A 203 5.91 -21.58 -21.96
N PHE A 204 5.50 -21.17 -20.76
CA PHE A 204 5.86 -21.84 -19.51
C PHE A 204 4.88 -22.95 -19.12
N GLY A 205 3.61 -22.85 -19.51
CA GLY A 205 2.57 -23.81 -19.14
C GLY A 205 2.21 -23.78 -17.64
N VAL A 206 2.71 -22.80 -16.89
CA VAL A 206 2.33 -22.57 -15.48
C VAL A 206 1.02 -21.81 -15.39
N THR A 207 0.33 -21.94 -14.27
CA THR A 207 -0.96 -21.30 -14.02
C THR A 207 -0.86 -20.22 -12.94
N PRO A 208 -1.78 -19.23 -12.89
CA PRO A 208 -1.88 -18.27 -11.77
C PRO A 208 -1.91 -18.96 -10.40
N ARG A 209 -2.62 -20.08 -10.29
CA ARG A 209 -2.69 -20.89 -9.07
C ARG A 209 -1.30 -21.34 -8.61
N GLU A 210 -0.53 -21.93 -9.52
CA GLU A 210 0.83 -22.42 -9.23
C GLU A 210 1.77 -21.28 -8.86
N ILE A 211 1.69 -20.14 -9.56
CA ILE A 211 2.49 -18.95 -9.26
C ILE A 211 2.20 -18.45 -7.84
N ILE A 212 0.92 -18.27 -7.50
CA ILE A 212 0.52 -17.75 -6.17
C ILE A 212 0.96 -18.73 -5.08
N THR A 213 0.62 -20.02 -5.20
CA THR A 213 0.88 -20.99 -4.13
C THR A 213 2.36 -21.25 -3.93
N SER A 214 3.16 -21.33 -5.01
CA SER A 214 4.60 -21.53 -4.91
C SER A 214 5.32 -20.34 -4.29
N LEU A 215 4.90 -19.11 -4.61
CA LEU A 215 5.47 -17.92 -3.99
C LEU A 215 5.04 -17.75 -2.52
N VAL A 216 3.81 -18.12 -2.18
CA VAL A 216 3.35 -18.17 -0.78
C VAL A 216 4.20 -19.15 0.02
N ASP A 217 4.43 -20.36 -0.51
CA ASP A 217 5.25 -21.38 0.16
C ASP A 217 6.71 -20.91 0.30
N ALA A 218 7.29 -20.31 -0.74
CA ALA A 218 8.63 -19.73 -0.67
C ALA A 218 8.76 -18.62 0.38
N CYS A 219 7.77 -17.72 0.48
CA CYS A 219 7.75 -16.68 1.51
C CYS A 219 7.65 -17.24 2.93
N ASN A 220 6.84 -18.30 3.11
CA ASN A 220 6.67 -18.97 4.37
C ASN A 220 7.97 -19.69 4.80
N ASP A 221 8.57 -20.46 3.90
CA ASP A 221 9.82 -21.17 4.14
C ASP A 221 11.00 -20.24 4.47
N LEU A 222 11.05 -19.09 3.82
CA LEU A 222 12.04 -18.05 4.08
C LEU A 222 11.75 -17.26 5.35
N ASN A 223 10.59 -17.43 5.97
CA ASN A 223 10.12 -16.64 7.11
C ASN A 223 10.17 -15.13 6.84
N LEU A 224 9.71 -14.69 5.67
CA LEU A 224 9.72 -13.27 5.30
C LEU A 224 8.81 -12.46 6.25
N PRO A 225 9.17 -11.21 6.62
CA PRO A 225 8.39 -10.42 7.58
C PRO A 225 7.00 -10.02 7.06
N HIS A 226 6.82 -9.94 5.75
CA HIS A 226 5.54 -9.71 5.07
C HIS A 226 5.25 -10.86 4.12
N SER A 227 3.98 -11.26 4.03
CA SER A 227 3.49 -12.29 3.12
C SER A 227 3.51 -11.83 1.65
N VAL A 228 3.12 -12.71 0.73
CA VAL A 228 2.90 -12.30 -0.67
C VAL A 228 1.88 -11.17 -0.74
N HIS A 229 2.26 -10.07 -1.38
CA HIS A 229 1.44 -8.89 -1.61
C HIS A 229 0.80 -8.97 -2.99
N LEU A 230 -0.44 -9.46 -3.04
CA LEU A 230 -1.11 -9.89 -4.26
C LEU A 230 -2.11 -8.87 -4.81
N HIS A 231 -1.95 -8.49 -6.07
CA HIS A 231 -2.95 -7.92 -6.95
C HIS A 231 -3.52 -9.07 -7.80
N CYS A 232 -4.76 -9.44 -7.57
CA CYS A 232 -5.39 -10.60 -8.20
C CYS A 232 -5.58 -10.42 -9.72
N ASN A 233 -5.93 -11.50 -10.41
CA ASN A 233 -6.30 -11.44 -11.83
C ASN A 233 -7.63 -10.70 -12.05
N CYS A 234 -7.92 -10.28 -13.28
CA CYS A 234 -9.17 -9.64 -13.71
C CYS A 234 -9.51 -8.36 -12.95
N LEU A 235 -8.50 -7.53 -12.61
CA LEU A 235 -8.74 -6.27 -11.91
C LEU A 235 -9.72 -5.38 -12.68
N GLY A 236 -10.74 -4.88 -11.98
CA GLY A 236 -11.68 -3.92 -12.51
C GLY A 236 -12.83 -4.50 -13.35
N GLU A 237 -12.79 -5.77 -13.72
CA GLU A 237 -13.76 -6.41 -14.61
C GLU A 237 -15.08 -6.74 -13.90
N PRO A 238 -16.25 -6.61 -14.58
CA PRO A 238 -17.52 -7.14 -14.07
C PRO A 238 -17.40 -8.65 -13.79
N GLY A 239 -17.90 -9.11 -12.64
CA GLY A 239 -17.89 -10.53 -12.27
C GLY A 239 -16.59 -11.04 -11.64
N ASN A 240 -15.57 -10.20 -11.48
CA ASN A 240 -14.25 -10.61 -10.96
C ASN A 240 -14.25 -11.09 -9.50
N TYR A 241 -15.33 -10.87 -8.74
CA TYR A 241 -15.43 -11.35 -7.37
C TYR A 241 -15.33 -12.88 -7.27
N GLU A 242 -15.72 -13.62 -8.31
CA GLU A 242 -15.65 -15.09 -8.32
C GLU A 242 -14.21 -15.60 -8.32
N ILE A 243 -13.36 -15.05 -9.20
CA ILE A 243 -11.94 -15.41 -9.23
C ILE A 243 -11.22 -14.93 -7.96
N THR A 244 -11.66 -13.80 -7.41
CA THR A 244 -11.13 -13.28 -6.14
C THR A 244 -11.43 -14.25 -4.99
N ILE A 245 -12.67 -14.74 -4.86
CA ILE A 245 -13.04 -15.74 -3.86
C ILE A 245 -12.20 -17.02 -4.03
N LYS A 246 -12.06 -17.55 -5.26
CA LYS A 246 -11.20 -18.69 -5.54
C LYS A 246 -9.75 -18.43 -5.10
N THR A 247 -9.23 -17.23 -5.35
CA THR A 247 -7.87 -16.81 -4.95
C THR A 247 -7.71 -16.80 -3.44
N LEU A 248 -8.65 -16.21 -2.70
CA LEU A 248 -8.64 -16.19 -1.24
C LEU A 248 -8.63 -17.61 -0.65
N GLN A 249 -9.29 -18.56 -1.30
CA GLN A 249 -9.39 -19.96 -0.85
C GLN A 249 -8.09 -20.75 -1.01
N LEU A 250 -7.14 -20.31 -1.86
CA LEU A 250 -5.85 -20.99 -2.08
C LEU A 250 -5.03 -21.15 -0.79
N VAL A 251 -5.16 -20.21 0.14
CA VAL A 251 -4.36 -20.17 1.38
C VAL A 251 -5.15 -20.57 2.64
N ARG A 252 -6.40 -21.01 2.50
CA ARG A 252 -7.30 -21.31 3.64
C ARG A 252 -6.70 -22.32 4.64
N HIS A 253 -5.91 -23.26 4.15
CA HIS A 253 -5.30 -24.33 4.93
C HIS A 253 -3.78 -24.17 5.11
N LYS A 254 -3.24 -22.99 4.77
CA LYS A 254 -1.82 -22.68 4.96
C LYS A 254 -1.62 -22.12 6.37
N ASP A 255 -0.78 -22.75 7.18
CA ASP A 255 -0.39 -22.23 8.49
C ASP A 255 0.97 -21.54 8.40
N PHE A 256 1.06 -20.36 8.98
CA PHE A 256 2.28 -19.56 9.02
C PHE A 256 2.45 -18.90 10.38
N ASP A 257 2.64 -19.70 11.43
CA ASP A 257 2.92 -19.26 12.81
C ASP A 257 1.98 -18.15 13.31
N GLY A 258 0.68 -18.24 12.94
CA GLY A 258 -0.35 -17.25 13.30
C GLY A 258 -0.24 -15.91 12.56
N ARG A 259 0.59 -15.82 11.51
CA ARG A 259 0.62 -14.69 10.59
C ARG A 259 -0.21 -14.96 9.33
N GLN A 260 -0.60 -13.91 8.63
CA GLN A 260 -1.29 -14.06 7.35
C GLN A 260 -0.33 -14.60 6.29
N SER A 261 -0.78 -15.61 5.53
CA SER A 261 -0.04 -16.19 4.40
C SER A 261 -0.20 -15.38 3.13
N LEU A 262 -1.25 -14.57 3.01
CA LEU A 262 -1.57 -13.78 1.83
C LEU A 262 -2.07 -12.38 2.23
N TYR A 263 -1.51 -11.38 1.60
CA TYR A 263 -2.00 -10.01 1.62
C TYR A 263 -2.64 -9.69 0.28
N VAL A 264 -3.95 -9.44 0.23
CA VAL A 264 -4.65 -9.05 -0.99
C VAL A 264 -4.85 -7.54 -1.01
N THR A 265 -4.22 -6.89 -1.98
CA THR A 265 -4.22 -5.43 -2.07
C THR A 265 -5.43 -4.91 -2.83
N HIS A 266 -5.80 -3.64 -2.52
CA HIS A 266 -6.88 -2.87 -3.16
C HIS A 266 -8.11 -3.72 -3.53
N LEU A 267 -8.59 -4.49 -2.55
CA LEU A 267 -9.63 -5.51 -2.72
C LEU A 267 -10.91 -4.97 -3.38
N GLN A 268 -11.16 -3.66 -3.26
CA GLN A 268 -12.30 -3.03 -3.90
C GLN A 268 -12.30 -3.18 -5.45
N PHE A 269 -11.12 -3.21 -6.10
CA PHE A 269 -11.03 -3.43 -7.54
C PHE A 269 -11.28 -4.88 -7.96
N HIS A 270 -11.42 -5.78 -6.99
CA HIS A 270 -11.61 -7.22 -7.14
C HIS A 270 -12.94 -7.74 -6.57
N SER A 271 -13.90 -6.83 -6.30
CA SER A 271 -15.16 -7.17 -5.63
C SER A 271 -16.40 -6.76 -6.43
N TYR A 272 -16.33 -6.90 -7.75
CA TYR A 272 -17.38 -6.50 -8.66
C TYR A 272 -18.18 -7.69 -9.17
N GLY A 273 -19.50 -7.53 -9.19
CA GLY A 273 -20.46 -8.44 -9.79
C GLY A 273 -21.01 -7.95 -11.13
N GLY A 274 -21.97 -8.69 -11.65
CA GLY A 274 -22.53 -8.50 -12.97
C GLY A 274 -21.73 -9.25 -14.04
N ASP A 275 -22.37 -9.45 -15.19
CA ASP A 275 -21.79 -10.12 -16.37
C ASP A 275 -21.35 -9.12 -17.45
N SER A 276 -21.55 -7.84 -17.20
CA SER A 276 -21.23 -6.75 -18.12
C SER A 276 -21.22 -5.39 -17.42
N TRP A 277 -20.70 -4.37 -18.10
CA TRP A 277 -20.74 -2.99 -17.61
C TRP A 277 -22.17 -2.43 -17.40
N LYS A 278 -23.19 -3.05 -18.02
CA LYS A 278 -24.61 -2.69 -17.81
C LYS A 278 -25.17 -3.25 -16.52
N THR A 279 -24.68 -4.40 -16.10
CA THR A 279 -25.13 -5.11 -14.89
C THR A 279 -24.14 -4.95 -13.73
N PHE A 280 -23.11 -4.12 -13.91
CA PHE A 280 -22.06 -3.85 -12.93
C PHE A 280 -22.62 -3.48 -11.55
N GLU A 281 -22.22 -4.19 -10.52
CA GLU A 281 -22.70 -4.05 -9.16
C GLU A 281 -21.63 -4.42 -8.12
N SER A 282 -21.87 -4.11 -6.85
CA SER A 282 -21.02 -4.55 -5.73
C SER A 282 -21.27 -6.02 -5.40
N LYS A 283 -20.19 -6.74 -5.09
CA LYS A 283 -20.17 -8.04 -4.43
C LYS A 283 -19.28 -8.02 -3.18
N ALA A 284 -19.12 -6.83 -2.63
CA ALA A 284 -18.34 -6.63 -1.42
C ALA A 284 -18.80 -7.50 -0.24
N ASP A 285 -20.11 -7.74 -0.11
CA ASP A 285 -20.65 -8.57 0.96
C ASP A 285 -20.27 -10.06 0.84
N GLU A 286 -20.20 -10.58 -0.39
CA GLU A 286 -19.78 -11.96 -0.64
C GLU A 286 -18.26 -12.12 -0.41
N VAL A 287 -17.47 -11.19 -0.92
CA VAL A 287 -16.01 -11.18 -0.72
C VAL A 287 -15.67 -10.96 0.77
N ALA A 288 -16.35 -10.05 1.47
CA ALA A 288 -16.17 -9.82 2.89
C ALA A 288 -16.47 -11.07 3.75
N LYS A 289 -17.50 -11.84 3.39
CA LYS A 289 -17.80 -13.14 4.05
C LYS A 289 -16.64 -14.11 3.92
N GLU A 290 -16.02 -14.19 2.75
CA GLU A 290 -14.87 -15.07 2.52
C GLU A 290 -13.65 -14.61 3.31
N VAL A 291 -13.30 -13.32 3.26
CA VAL A 291 -12.19 -12.76 4.06
C VAL A 291 -12.39 -12.99 5.56
N ASN A 292 -13.61 -12.80 6.05
CA ASN A 292 -13.92 -13.00 7.47
C ASN A 292 -13.77 -14.46 7.95
N LYS A 293 -13.94 -15.43 7.05
CA LYS A 293 -13.80 -16.87 7.33
C LYS A 293 -12.36 -17.38 7.20
N ASN A 294 -11.48 -16.65 6.53
CA ASN A 294 -10.14 -17.08 6.21
C ASN A 294 -9.10 -16.32 7.05
N ASP A 295 -8.61 -16.92 8.12
CA ASP A 295 -7.66 -16.26 9.04
C ASP A 295 -6.27 -16.05 8.45
N ASN A 296 -5.96 -16.67 7.31
CA ASN A 296 -4.69 -16.55 6.62
C ASN A 296 -4.61 -15.34 5.66
N VAL A 297 -5.67 -14.53 5.60
CA VAL A 297 -5.76 -13.38 4.70
C VAL A 297 -5.92 -12.08 5.47
N ILE A 298 -5.18 -11.06 5.03
CA ILE A 298 -5.38 -9.65 5.37
C ILE A 298 -5.51 -8.86 4.06
N ILE A 299 -6.23 -7.74 4.10
CA ILE A 299 -6.50 -6.96 2.90
C ILE A 299 -6.23 -5.47 3.10
N ASP A 300 -5.95 -4.76 2.01
CA ASP A 300 -6.20 -3.33 1.96
C ASP A 300 -7.36 -2.98 1.03
N THR A 301 -7.98 -1.85 1.32
CA THR A 301 -9.23 -1.47 0.67
C THR A 301 -9.05 -0.89 -0.72
N GLY A 302 -8.00 -0.09 -0.97
CA GLY A 302 -7.79 0.60 -2.25
C GLY A 302 -8.90 1.60 -2.58
N ASN A 303 -9.41 2.33 -1.59
CA ASN A 303 -10.59 3.18 -1.72
C ASN A 303 -10.52 4.18 -2.87
N ILE A 304 -11.60 4.24 -3.65
CA ILE A 304 -11.78 5.29 -4.66
C ILE A 304 -12.22 6.60 -4.00
N VAL A 305 -11.59 7.68 -4.45
CA VAL A 305 -11.99 9.05 -4.14
C VAL A 305 -12.23 9.82 -5.43
N PHE A 306 -13.41 10.47 -5.53
CA PHE A 306 -13.77 11.21 -6.73
C PHE A 306 -12.83 12.38 -6.99
N GLY A 307 -12.44 12.54 -8.24
CA GLY A 307 -11.54 13.55 -8.73
C GLY A 307 -10.49 13.01 -9.70
N ASP A 308 -9.54 13.87 -10.01
CA ASP A 308 -8.43 13.52 -10.89
C ASP A 308 -7.46 12.56 -10.23
N THR A 309 -7.06 11.55 -10.99
CA THR A 309 -6.03 10.59 -10.61
C THR A 309 -5.19 10.16 -11.82
N THR A 310 -4.22 9.31 -11.59
CA THR A 310 -3.41 8.68 -12.64
C THR A 310 -3.25 7.22 -12.25
N THR A 311 -3.88 6.32 -12.99
CA THR A 311 -3.71 4.90 -12.76
C THR A 311 -2.33 4.47 -13.27
N MET A 312 -1.67 3.61 -12.52
CA MET A 312 -0.35 3.09 -12.85
C MET A 312 -0.14 1.73 -12.20
N THR A 313 -0.06 0.70 -12.99
CA THR A 313 0.11 -0.66 -12.47
C THR A 313 1.09 -1.46 -13.31
N ALA A 314 1.56 -2.58 -12.80
CA ALA A 314 2.27 -3.58 -13.59
C ALA A 314 1.31 -4.44 -14.43
N ASP A 315 0.00 -4.22 -14.33
CA ASP A 315 -1.04 -4.88 -15.12
C ASP A 315 -1.32 -4.09 -16.42
N ALA A 316 -0.44 -4.25 -17.41
CA ALA A 316 -0.60 -3.59 -18.71
C ALA A 316 -1.88 -4.00 -19.45
N PRO A 317 -2.37 -5.25 -19.40
CA PRO A 317 -3.69 -5.62 -19.95
C PRO A 317 -4.81 -4.73 -19.43
N MET A 318 -4.92 -4.55 -18.11
CA MET A 318 -5.95 -3.71 -17.49
C MET A 318 -5.85 -2.24 -17.94
N GLU A 319 -4.64 -1.67 -17.98
CA GLU A 319 -4.44 -0.29 -18.42
C GLU A 319 -4.81 -0.10 -19.91
N TYR A 320 -4.57 -1.12 -20.74
CA TYR A 320 -4.98 -1.12 -22.13
C TYR A 320 -6.50 -1.23 -22.29
N ASP A 321 -7.15 -2.09 -21.52
CA ASP A 321 -8.60 -2.23 -21.53
C ASP A 321 -9.27 -0.93 -21.07
N LEU A 322 -8.72 -0.26 -20.05
CA LEU A 322 -9.19 1.05 -19.62
C LEU A 322 -9.09 2.09 -20.75
N HIS A 323 -7.99 2.06 -21.54
CA HIS A 323 -7.87 2.90 -22.73
C HIS A 323 -8.95 2.59 -23.78
N LEU A 324 -9.20 1.30 -24.07
CA LEU A 324 -10.24 0.89 -25.04
C LEU A 324 -11.64 1.32 -24.61
N LEU A 325 -11.94 1.21 -23.31
CA LEU A 325 -13.25 1.58 -22.75
C LEU A 325 -13.50 3.09 -22.71
N THR A 326 -12.45 3.88 -22.50
CA THR A 326 -12.58 5.31 -22.20
C THR A 326 -12.07 6.24 -23.29
N GLY A 327 -11.23 5.75 -24.20
CA GLY A 327 -10.51 6.57 -25.19
C GLY A 327 -9.44 7.48 -24.59
N LEU A 328 -9.12 7.32 -23.30
CA LEU A 328 -8.08 8.10 -22.63
C LEU A 328 -6.68 7.74 -23.16
N LYS A 329 -5.75 8.67 -23.06
CA LYS A 329 -4.35 8.41 -23.44
C LYS A 329 -3.76 7.31 -22.52
N TRP A 330 -2.94 6.47 -23.10
CA TRP A 330 -2.36 5.29 -22.45
C TRP A 330 -0.91 5.12 -22.87
N VAL A 331 -0.11 4.57 -21.98
CA VAL A 331 1.27 4.18 -22.26
C VAL A 331 1.59 2.87 -21.57
N ASN A 332 2.35 2.03 -22.25
CA ASN A 332 2.89 0.78 -21.75
C ASN A 332 4.40 0.74 -21.91
N LYS A 333 5.08 0.08 -21.03
CA LYS A 333 6.51 -0.22 -21.12
C LYS A 333 6.76 -1.66 -20.71
N ASP A 334 7.31 -2.44 -21.61
CA ASP A 334 7.94 -3.69 -21.27
C ASP A 334 9.26 -3.44 -20.55
N VAL A 335 9.56 -4.23 -19.53
CA VAL A 335 10.78 -4.16 -18.75
C VAL A 335 11.47 -5.52 -18.80
N GLU A 336 11.93 -5.88 -19.97
CA GLU A 336 12.65 -7.14 -20.25
C GLU A 336 11.97 -8.34 -19.55
N LEU A 337 12.45 -9.30 -19.15
CA LEU A 337 11.93 -10.55 -18.58
C LEU A 337 11.22 -10.39 -17.21
N GLU A 338 10.70 -9.23 -16.85
CA GLU A 338 10.31 -8.99 -15.46
C GLU A 338 8.90 -8.46 -15.23
N THR A 339 8.41 -7.52 -16.07
CA THR A 339 7.08 -6.91 -15.88
C THR A 339 6.68 -6.03 -17.06
N ALA A 340 5.39 -5.71 -17.17
CA ALA A 340 4.83 -4.84 -18.20
C ALA A 340 3.94 -3.74 -17.57
N PRO A 341 4.52 -2.62 -17.08
CA PRO A 341 3.75 -1.55 -16.47
C PRO A 341 2.99 -0.71 -17.50
N GLY A 342 1.76 -0.29 -17.14
CA GLY A 342 0.95 0.66 -17.87
C GLY A 342 0.64 1.90 -17.03
N VAL A 343 0.29 3.01 -17.70
CA VAL A 343 -0.13 4.27 -17.06
C VAL A 343 -1.24 4.91 -17.88
N THR A 344 -2.33 5.30 -17.20
CA THR A 344 -3.48 6.00 -17.80
C THR A 344 -3.95 7.12 -16.87
N PRO A 345 -3.93 8.41 -17.28
CA PRO A 345 -4.60 9.45 -16.52
C PRO A 345 -6.09 9.19 -16.45
N TYR A 346 -6.70 9.34 -15.28
CA TYR A 346 -8.11 9.01 -15.08
C TYR A 346 -8.81 10.07 -14.22
N ILE A 347 -10.13 10.12 -14.30
CA ILE A 347 -10.97 10.97 -13.47
C ILE A 347 -12.14 10.14 -12.95
N TYR A 348 -12.18 9.91 -11.65
CA TYR A 348 -13.36 9.32 -11.03
C TYR A 348 -14.46 10.36 -10.88
N SER A 349 -15.59 10.15 -11.56
CA SER A 349 -16.73 11.05 -11.50
C SER A 349 -17.88 10.43 -10.69
N PRO A 350 -18.44 11.15 -9.72
CA PRO A 350 -19.58 10.66 -8.95
C PRO A 350 -20.84 10.43 -9.82
N LYS A 351 -20.90 11.06 -11.00
CA LYS A 351 -22.04 10.94 -11.93
C LYS A 351 -21.96 9.74 -12.86
N VAL A 352 -20.82 9.07 -12.91
CA VAL A 352 -20.62 7.82 -13.66
C VAL A 352 -20.98 6.64 -12.77
N LEU A 353 -21.97 5.82 -13.17
CA LEU A 353 -22.48 4.69 -12.37
C LEU A 353 -21.35 3.76 -11.92
N VAL A 354 -20.46 3.36 -12.83
CA VAL A 354 -19.34 2.47 -12.51
C VAL A 354 -18.48 3.06 -11.41
N ASN A 355 -18.08 4.32 -11.53
CA ASN A 355 -17.23 4.97 -10.51
C ASN A 355 -17.96 5.12 -9.17
N ALA A 356 -19.27 5.35 -9.18
CA ALA A 356 -20.08 5.47 -7.98
C ALA A 356 -20.23 4.12 -7.24
N VAL A 357 -20.39 3.02 -7.99
CA VAL A 357 -20.37 1.66 -7.43
C VAL A 357 -18.99 1.32 -6.88
N GLN A 358 -17.93 1.61 -7.63
CA GLN A 358 -16.55 1.39 -7.20
C GLN A 358 -16.23 2.13 -5.89
N TRP A 359 -16.68 3.39 -5.74
CA TRP A 359 -16.54 4.14 -4.50
C TRP A 359 -17.25 3.45 -3.33
N ALA A 360 -18.47 2.97 -3.53
CA ALA A 360 -19.23 2.30 -2.48
C ALA A 360 -18.56 0.99 -2.03
N VAL A 361 -18.07 0.17 -2.97
CA VAL A 361 -17.42 -1.11 -2.70
C VAL A 361 -16.26 -0.99 -1.71
N GLY A 362 -15.39 0.01 -1.86
CA GLY A 362 -14.27 0.18 -0.93
C GLY A 362 -14.71 0.46 0.51
N ILE A 363 -15.80 1.23 0.69
CA ILE A 363 -16.38 1.53 2.00
C ILE A 363 -17.11 0.31 2.57
N GLU A 364 -17.88 -0.40 1.73
CA GLU A 364 -18.56 -1.64 2.12
C GLU A 364 -17.59 -2.69 2.63
N LEU A 365 -16.49 -2.94 1.93
CA LEU A 365 -15.46 -3.88 2.36
C LEU A 365 -14.89 -3.50 3.73
N ALA A 366 -14.52 -2.24 3.93
CA ALA A 366 -14.00 -1.78 5.20
C ALA A 366 -15.01 -2.00 6.35
N LEU A 367 -16.29 -1.71 6.12
CA LEU A 367 -17.33 -1.81 7.14
C LEU A 367 -17.83 -3.24 7.39
N LEU A 368 -17.75 -4.14 6.39
CA LEU A 368 -18.25 -5.51 6.47
C LEU A 368 -17.18 -6.52 6.91
N ILE A 369 -15.92 -6.22 6.67
CA ILE A 369 -14.80 -7.04 7.13
C ILE A 369 -14.48 -6.67 8.58
N LYS A 370 -13.97 -7.65 9.35
CA LYS A 370 -13.47 -7.43 10.71
C LYS A 370 -12.31 -6.43 10.66
N PRO A 371 -12.30 -5.38 11.49
CA PRO A 371 -11.27 -4.33 11.45
C PRO A 371 -9.84 -4.86 11.53
N GLU A 372 -9.61 -5.98 12.25
CA GLU A 372 -8.30 -6.61 12.40
C GLU A 372 -7.72 -7.15 11.08
N LYS A 373 -8.57 -7.31 10.06
CA LYS A 373 -8.19 -7.81 8.73
C LYS A 373 -8.15 -6.72 7.66
N VAL A 374 -8.46 -5.48 8.02
CA VAL A 374 -8.56 -4.34 7.10
C VAL A 374 -7.37 -3.40 7.27
N ILE A 375 -6.85 -2.93 6.16
CA ILE A 375 -5.92 -1.81 6.09
C ILE A 375 -6.51 -0.78 5.14
N LEU A 376 -6.49 0.50 5.56
CA LEU A 376 -6.97 1.60 4.72
C LEU A 376 -5.87 2.03 3.75
N THR A 377 -6.16 1.97 2.46
CA THR A 377 -5.36 2.58 1.39
C THR A 377 -6.26 3.20 0.32
N THR A 378 -5.68 3.96 -0.59
CA THR A 378 -6.31 4.36 -1.85
C THR A 378 -5.55 3.78 -3.05
N ASP A 379 -4.59 2.89 -2.79
CA ASP A 379 -3.65 2.44 -3.83
C ASP A 379 -3.08 3.66 -4.58
N SER A 380 -2.64 4.65 -3.81
CA SER A 380 -2.30 5.98 -4.35
C SER A 380 -1.26 5.88 -5.48
N PRO A 381 -1.52 6.48 -6.66
CA PRO A 381 -2.66 7.34 -6.98
C PRO A 381 -3.87 6.62 -7.63
N ASN A 382 -3.86 5.30 -7.78
CA ASN A 382 -4.82 4.55 -8.61
C ASN A 382 -6.29 4.81 -8.22
N GLY A 383 -6.70 4.57 -6.98
CA GLY A 383 -8.05 4.87 -6.47
C GLY A 383 -8.24 6.32 -6.06
N GLY A 384 -7.15 7.01 -5.76
CA GLY A 384 -7.11 8.40 -5.34
C GLY A 384 -5.79 8.76 -4.69
N ILE A 385 -5.46 10.03 -4.68
CA ILE A 385 -4.23 10.50 -4.03
C ILE A 385 -4.30 10.26 -2.51
N PHE A 386 -3.20 9.84 -1.89
CA PHE A 386 -3.11 9.54 -0.45
C PHE A 386 -3.53 10.72 0.46
N THR A 387 -3.41 11.96 0.01
CA THR A 387 -3.89 13.14 0.77
C THR A 387 -5.41 13.15 1.00
N ASN A 388 -6.14 12.22 0.38
CA ASN A 388 -7.57 12.02 0.59
C ASN A 388 -7.91 11.00 1.71
N TYR A 389 -6.92 10.41 2.39
CA TYR A 389 -7.21 9.51 3.53
C TYR A 389 -8.14 10.11 4.58
N PRO A 390 -8.01 11.38 4.99
CA PRO A 390 -8.95 11.99 5.92
C PRO A 390 -10.41 11.95 5.45
N LYS A 391 -10.64 12.09 4.15
CA LYS A 391 -11.98 11.98 3.55
C LYS A 391 -12.53 10.56 3.59
N VAL A 392 -11.70 9.56 3.29
CA VAL A 392 -12.10 8.15 3.42
C VAL A 392 -12.41 7.81 4.87
N ILE A 393 -11.59 8.27 5.81
CA ILE A 393 -11.82 8.10 7.25
C ILE A 393 -13.16 8.73 7.66
N ALA A 394 -13.48 9.92 7.14
CA ALA A 394 -14.76 10.58 7.40
C ALA A 394 -15.96 9.71 6.93
N TRP A 395 -15.85 9.05 5.76
CA TRP A 395 -16.90 8.12 5.30
C TRP A 395 -17.02 6.86 6.17
N LEU A 396 -15.93 6.37 6.74
CA LEU A 396 -15.97 5.22 7.65
C LEU A 396 -16.53 5.56 9.02
N MET A 397 -16.26 6.77 9.54
CA MET A 397 -16.67 7.23 10.86
C MET A 397 -18.02 7.94 10.89
N SER A 398 -18.63 8.24 9.72
CA SER A 398 -19.87 9.01 9.65
C SER A 398 -20.82 8.44 8.60
N LYS A 399 -21.95 7.91 9.07
CA LYS A 399 -23.08 7.54 8.19
C LYS A 399 -23.60 8.78 7.45
N LYS A 400 -23.67 9.93 8.12
CA LYS A 400 -24.07 11.20 7.50
C LYS A 400 -23.18 11.59 6.32
N ALA A 401 -21.85 11.42 6.42
CA ALA A 401 -20.93 11.67 5.32
C ALA A 401 -21.19 10.74 4.12
N ARG A 402 -21.55 9.48 4.37
CA ARG A 402 -21.96 8.53 3.31
C ARG A 402 -23.27 8.91 2.66
N GLU A 403 -24.27 9.30 3.46
CA GLU A 403 -25.58 9.75 2.98
C GLU A 403 -25.45 11.01 2.12
N ASP A 404 -24.63 11.98 2.54
CA ASP A 404 -24.36 13.19 1.76
C ASP A 404 -23.70 12.86 0.42
N MET A 405 -22.80 11.87 0.38
CA MET A 405 -22.19 11.42 -0.87
C MET A 405 -23.18 10.63 -1.73
N LEU A 406 -24.02 9.77 -1.15
CA LEU A 406 -25.08 9.03 -1.87
C LEU A 406 -26.05 9.99 -2.56
N ALA A 407 -26.34 11.14 -1.97
CA ALA A 407 -27.16 12.18 -2.59
C ALA A 407 -26.50 12.84 -3.83
N ILE A 408 -25.16 12.74 -3.94
CA ILE A 408 -24.40 13.34 -5.04
C ILE A 408 -24.14 12.36 -6.17
N VAL A 409 -23.89 11.09 -5.86
CA VAL A 409 -23.49 10.06 -6.86
C VAL A 409 -24.63 9.72 -7.85
N HIS A 410 -24.35 8.85 -8.80
CA HIS A 410 -25.34 8.37 -9.75
C HIS A 410 -26.48 7.66 -9.00
N ARG A 411 -27.74 8.05 -9.26
CA ARG A 411 -28.94 7.59 -8.53
C ARG A 411 -29.11 6.07 -8.46
N SER A 412 -28.65 5.34 -9.49
CA SER A 412 -28.78 3.87 -9.52
C SER A 412 -27.78 3.17 -8.60
N THR A 413 -26.87 3.87 -7.97
CA THR A 413 -25.87 3.30 -7.02
C THR A 413 -26.57 2.62 -5.85
N GLU A 414 -27.67 3.18 -5.35
CA GLU A 414 -28.46 2.61 -4.25
C GLU A 414 -28.96 1.18 -4.52
N HIS A 415 -29.20 0.84 -5.80
CA HIS A 415 -29.69 -0.47 -6.22
C HIS A 415 -28.58 -1.42 -6.68
N ARG A 416 -27.35 -0.97 -6.69
CA ARG A 416 -26.15 -1.70 -7.14
C ARG A 416 -25.14 -1.96 -6.04
N THR A 417 -25.45 -1.51 -4.82
CA THR A 417 -24.56 -1.59 -3.66
C THR A 417 -25.36 -1.86 -2.41
N VAL A 418 -24.72 -2.38 -1.37
CA VAL A 418 -25.34 -2.58 -0.05
C VAL A 418 -25.07 -1.42 0.91
N LEU A 419 -24.26 -0.44 0.51
CA LEU A 419 -23.82 0.69 1.33
C LEU A 419 -24.97 1.44 2.04
N PRO A 420 -26.13 1.71 1.40
CA PRO A 420 -27.25 2.39 2.06
C PRO A 420 -27.80 1.65 3.28
N THR A 421 -27.59 0.33 3.37
CA THR A 421 -28.11 -0.51 4.46
C THR A 421 -27.13 -0.68 5.62
N ILE A 422 -25.91 -0.13 5.51
CA ILE A 422 -24.86 -0.30 6.51
C ILE A 422 -24.91 0.86 7.51
N ASP A 423 -25.32 0.55 8.75
CA ASP A 423 -25.39 1.52 9.85
C ASP A 423 -24.05 1.64 10.62
N LYS A 424 -23.15 0.67 10.46
CA LYS A 424 -21.85 0.66 11.18
C LYS A 424 -21.07 1.94 10.90
N GLU A 425 -20.50 2.51 11.95
CA GLU A 425 -19.51 3.59 11.93
C GLU A 425 -18.28 3.12 12.69
N TYR A 426 -17.10 3.45 12.20
CA TYR A 426 -15.85 3.21 12.91
C TYR A 426 -15.65 4.26 14.02
N ASP A 427 -15.00 3.87 15.08
CA ASP A 427 -14.48 4.77 16.09
C ASP A 427 -12.99 5.10 15.88
N PHE A 428 -12.40 5.92 16.75
CA PHE A 428 -10.98 6.27 16.65
C PHE A 428 -10.04 5.08 16.91
N TYR A 429 -10.49 4.09 17.68
CA TYR A 429 -9.73 2.87 17.92
C TYR A 429 -9.64 2.01 16.66
N GLU A 430 -10.75 1.78 15.98
CA GLU A 430 -10.78 1.06 14.71
C GLU A 430 -9.99 1.82 13.62
N ILE A 431 -10.08 3.16 13.57
CA ILE A 431 -9.25 3.96 12.65
C ILE A 431 -7.76 3.83 12.97
N ALA A 432 -7.37 3.90 14.24
CA ALA A 432 -5.97 3.66 14.63
C ALA A 432 -5.52 2.24 14.24
N MET A 433 -6.41 1.24 14.36
CA MET A 433 -6.14 -0.13 13.96
C MET A 433 -5.83 -0.25 12.47
N ILE A 434 -6.72 0.23 11.60
CA ILE A 434 -6.63 0.02 10.14
C ILE A 434 -5.59 0.91 9.45
N THR A 435 -5.11 1.96 10.11
CA THR A 435 -4.18 2.94 9.52
C THR A 435 -2.80 2.97 10.19
N ARG A 436 -2.59 2.26 11.30
CA ARG A 436 -1.33 2.25 12.07
C ARG A 436 -0.94 0.84 12.48
N THR A 437 -1.75 0.18 13.30
CA THR A 437 -1.42 -1.12 13.89
C THR A 437 -1.39 -2.23 12.84
N ASN A 438 -2.46 -2.39 12.06
CA ASN A 438 -2.55 -3.45 11.07
C ASN A 438 -1.48 -3.36 9.97
N PRO A 439 -1.22 -2.19 9.32
CA PRO A 439 -0.18 -2.12 8.31
C PRO A 439 1.22 -2.40 8.87
N ALA A 440 1.53 -1.95 10.08
CA ALA A 440 2.81 -2.25 10.72
C ALA A 440 2.95 -3.75 11.05
N LYS A 441 1.89 -4.37 11.57
CA LYS A 441 1.84 -5.81 11.86
C LYS A 441 1.95 -6.63 10.57
N ALA A 442 1.19 -6.28 9.53
CA ALA A 442 1.23 -6.95 8.24
C ALA A 442 2.61 -6.84 7.57
N ALA A 443 3.27 -5.69 7.68
CA ALA A 443 4.63 -5.50 7.19
C ALA A 443 5.70 -6.19 8.04
N GLY A 444 5.37 -6.75 9.21
CA GLY A 444 6.33 -7.35 10.13
C GLY A 444 7.34 -6.33 10.68
N MET A 445 6.90 -5.10 10.95
CA MET A 445 7.71 -4.03 11.54
C MET A 445 7.36 -3.81 13.02
N PRO A 446 7.91 -4.61 13.96
CA PRO A 446 7.48 -4.66 15.35
C PRO A 446 7.71 -3.37 16.15
N ASN A 447 8.53 -2.46 15.65
CA ASN A 447 8.79 -1.16 16.31
C ASN A 447 7.90 -0.03 15.76
N LYS A 448 6.94 -0.33 14.88
CA LYS A 448 6.05 0.63 14.22
C LYS A 448 4.58 0.38 14.60
N GLY A 449 3.73 1.37 14.38
CA GLY A 449 2.28 1.24 14.52
C GLY A 449 1.77 1.12 15.96
N HIS A 450 2.61 1.41 16.95
CA HIS A 450 2.24 1.42 18.38
C HIS A 450 3.08 2.41 19.20
N LEU A 451 2.62 2.70 20.42
CA LEU A 451 3.24 3.62 21.39
C LEU A 451 3.78 2.88 22.63
N GLY A 452 3.89 1.56 22.59
CA GLY A 452 4.47 0.76 23.67
C GLY A 452 5.96 1.05 23.88
N VAL A 453 6.47 0.74 25.08
CA VAL A 453 7.89 0.93 25.43
C VAL A 453 8.79 0.17 24.45
N GLY A 454 9.81 0.85 23.93
CA GLY A 454 10.74 0.33 22.93
C GLY A 454 10.37 0.64 21.47
N ALA A 455 9.12 1.03 21.20
CA ALA A 455 8.69 1.47 19.87
C ALA A 455 9.49 2.69 19.39
N ASP A 456 9.57 2.87 18.08
CA ASP A 456 10.03 4.12 17.51
C ASP A 456 9.09 5.26 17.98
N ALA A 457 9.66 6.39 18.38
CA ALA A 457 8.86 7.54 18.78
C ALA A 457 8.29 8.26 17.53
N ASP A 458 7.43 7.54 16.80
CA ASP A 458 6.70 8.00 15.63
C ASP A 458 5.24 8.23 16.05
N ILE A 459 4.84 9.50 16.20
CA ILE A 459 3.58 9.90 16.84
C ILE A 459 2.87 10.95 16.00
N ALA A 460 1.55 10.82 15.88
CA ALA A 460 0.66 11.85 15.33
C ALA A 460 -0.28 12.38 16.41
N VAL A 461 -0.38 13.70 16.50
CA VAL A 461 -1.33 14.40 17.36
C VAL A 461 -2.24 15.25 16.48
N TYR A 462 -3.54 15.12 16.67
CA TYR A 462 -4.53 15.86 15.89
C TYR A 462 -5.36 16.80 16.77
N ASP A 463 -5.67 18.00 16.26
CA ASP A 463 -6.43 19.02 16.97
C ASP A 463 -7.94 18.74 16.90
N ILE A 464 -8.32 17.64 17.54
CA ILE A 464 -9.71 17.23 17.73
C ILE A 464 -9.83 16.52 19.08
N ASN A 465 -10.88 16.83 19.84
CA ASN A 465 -11.19 16.14 21.09
C ASN A 465 -12.03 14.88 20.77
N PRO A 466 -11.46 13.67 20.83
CA PRO A 466 -12.19 12.47 20.45
C PRO A 466 -13.34 12.12 21.40
N LEU A 467 -13.32 12.61 22.64
CA LEU A 467 -14.39 12.36 23.62
C LEU A 467 -15.63 13.26 23.39
N GLU A 468 -15.48 14.33 22.62
CA GLU A 468 -16.54 15.28 22.29
C GLU A 468 -16.91 15.24 20.81
N PHE A 469 -16.24 14.39 20.02
CA PHE A 469 -16.48 14.30 18.59
C PHE A 469 -17.87 13.74 18.28
N ASN A 470 -18.59 14.46 17.43
CA ASN A 470 -19.87 14.00 16.88
C ASN A 470 -19.66 13.57 15.41
N PRO A 471 -20.00 12.34 15.02
CA PRO A 471 -19.86 11.87 13.64
C PRO A 471 -20.55 12.73 12.58
N LYS A 472 -21.57 13.51 12.96
CA LYS A 472 -22.22 14.48 12.07
C LYS A 472 -21.33 15.66 11.69
N ASP A 473 -20.29 15.92 12.47
CA ASP A 473 -19.30 16.99 12.23
C ASP A 473 -18.08 16.45 11.43
N TYR A 474 -18.30 15.53 10.52
CA TYR A 474 -17.25 14.82 9.77
C TYR A 474 -16.28 15.76 9.02
N GLU A 475 -16.72 16.95 8.60
CA GLU A 475 -15.85 17.95 7.96
C GLU A 475 -14.76 18.47 8.92
N LYS A 476 -15.06 18.57 10.23
CA LYS A 476 -14.06 18.93 11.24
C LYS A 476 -13.02 17.82 11.40
N LEU A 477 -13.47 16.55 11.35
CA LEU A 477 -12.58 15.39 11.39
C LEU A 477 -11.64 15.39 10.18
N GLU A 478 -12.20 15.54 8.97
CA GLU A 478 -11.42 15.59 7.72
C GLU A 478 -10.34 16.68 7.79
N LYS A 479 -10.72 17.87 8.23
CA LYS A 479 -9.79 19.00 8.42
C LYS A 479 -8.69 18.70 9.44
N ALA A 480 -9.03 18.14 10.59
CA ALA A 480 -8.07 17.83 11.65
C ALA A 480 -7.07 16.76 11.21
N LEU A 481 -7.53 15.71 10.52
CA LEU A 481 -6.66 14.63 10.03
C LEU A 481 -5.83 15.04 8.81
N SER A 482 -6.24 16.04 8.04
CA SER A 482 -5.48 16.54 6.90
C SER A 482 -4.22 17.30 7.30
N ASN A 483 -4.19 17.88 8.52
CA ASN A 483 -3.07 18.67 9.02
C ASN A 483 -2.85 18.38 10.52
N ALA A 484 -1.93 17.49 10.80
CA ALA A 484 -1.61 17.12 12.18
C ALA A 484 -1.14 18.34 13.00
N TYR A 485 -1.60 18.42 14.25
CA TYR A 485 -1.09 19.39 15.22
C TYR A 485 0.39 19.15 15.53
N LEU A 486 0.78 17.86 15.70
CA LEU A 486 2.16 17.46 15.78
C LEU A 486 2.36 16.17 14.97
N THR A 487 3.46 16.13 14.21
CA THR A 487 4.02 14.88 13.68
C THR A 487 5.42 14.74 14.23
N ILE A 488 5.64 13.65 14.94
CA ILE A 488 6.92 13.30 15.56
C ILE A 488 7.45 12.04 14.89
N LYS A 489 8.71 12.07 14.47
CA LYS A 489 9.40 10.93 13.90
C LYS A 489 10.74 10.71 14.57
N GLY A 490 10.95 9.48 15.10
CA GLY A 490 12.17 9.17 15.84
C GLY A 490 12.41 10.16 16.98
N GLY A 491 11.33 10.63 17.64
CA GLY A 491 11.35 11.61 18.71
C GLY A 491 11.55 13.06 18.29
N GLU A 492 11.74 13.36 16.99
CA GLU A 492 11.91 14.71 16.47
C GLU A 492 10.59 15.28 15.93
N ILE A 493 10.24 16.51 16.31
CA ILE A 493 9.05 17.20 15.82
C ILE A 493 9.32 17.67 14.39
N LEU A 494 8.59 17.12 13.44
CA LEU A 494 8.67 17.45 12.01
C LEU A 494 7.61 18.48 11.61
N VAL A 495 6.41 18.33 12.15
CA VAL A 495 5.26 19.20 11.89
C VAL A 495 4.74 19.75 13.22
N ARG A 496 4.36 21.03 13.21
CA ARG A 496 3.68 21.70 14.32
C ARG A 496 2.58 22.58 13.74
N GLU A 497 1.34 22.40 14.23
CA GLU A 497 0.16 23.16 13.79
C GLU A 497 0.00 23.16 12.26
N GLY A 498 0.21 21.97 11.63
CA GLY A 498 0.13 21.80 10.17
C GLY A 498 1.34 22.29 9.38
N GLU A 499 2.29 23.01 10.03
CA GLU A 499 3.46 23.56 9.35
C GLU A 499 4.70 22.68 9.58
N ILE A 500 5.49 22.49 8.51
CA ILE A 500 6.76 21.75 8.60
C ILE A 500 7.79 22.63 9.28
N VAL A 501 8.29 22.20 10.44
CA VAL A 501 9.29 22.89 11.25
C VAL A 501 10.68 22.27 11.15
N LYS A 502 10.78 21.02 10.70
CA LYS A 502 12.05 20.33 10.49
C LYS A 502 11.94 19.35 9.34
N VAL A 503 12.95 19.30 8.49
CA VAL A 503 13.10 18.29 7.43
C VAL A 503 14.14 17.27 7.85
N THR A 504 13.82 15.98 7.75
CA THR A 504 14.73 14.86 8.00
C THR A 504 14.58 13.82 6.91
N HIS A 505 15.48 12.84 6.86
CA HIS A 505 15.33 11.68 6.00
C HIS A 505 15.13 10.43 6.86
N GLY A 506 14.11 9.65 6.54
CA GLY A 506 13.85 8.36 7.17
C GLY A 506 14.78 7.25 6.66
N ARG A 507 14.59 6.07 7.22
CA ARG A 507 15.31 4.84 6.85
C ARG A 507 14.68 4.22 5.59
N THR A 508 15.48 3.44 4.85
CA THR A 508 15.02 2.55 3.79
C THR A 508 15.21 1.11 4.26
N PHE A 509 14.11 0.42 4.51
CA PHE A 509 14.10 -0.97 4.97
C PHE A 509 14.19 -1.94 3.79
N TRP A 510 14.98 -3.01 3.94
CA TRP A 510 15.06 -4.10 2.99
C TRP A 510 15.33 -5.42 3.71
N VAL A 511 14.96 -6.54 3.10
CA VAL A 511 15.05 -7.88 3.70
C VAL A 511 16.23 -8.65 3.13
N ASP A 512 17.00 -9.26 4.02
CA ASP A 512 18.08 -10.20 3.68
C ASP A 512 17.69 -11.61 4.15
N ALA A 513 17.37 -12.48 3.20
CA ALA A 513 17.05 -13.88 3.41
C ALA A 513 18.13 -14.84 2.86
N MET A 514 19.29 -14.31 2.45
CA MET A 514 20.33 -15.11 1.81
C MET A 514 20.93 -16.21 2.72
N SER A 515 20.86 -16.04 4.03
CA SER A 515 21.31 -17.07 4.98
C SER A 515 20.45 -18.34 5.02
N LYS A 516 19.23 -18.28 4.43
CA LYS A 516 18.27 -19.39 4.42
C LYS A 516 18.39 -20.31 3.19
N VAL A 517 19.22 -19.96 2.22
CA VAL A 517 19.28 -20.64 0.92
C VAL A 517 20.70 -20.90 0.47
N ASP A 518 20.86 -21.92 -0.40
CA ASP A 518 22.10 -22.15 -1.13
C ASP A 518 22.06 -21.40 -2.47
N ARG A 519 22.80 -20.29 -2.56
CA ARG A 519 22.89 -19.47 -3.77
C ARG A 519 23.47 -20.25 -4.97
N SER A 520 24.30 -21.27 -4.73
CA SER A 520 24.93 -22.04 -5.82
C SER A 520 23.92 -22.72 -6.75
N LEU A 521 22.69 -22.97 -6.27
CA LEU A 521 21.59 -23.57 -7.05
C LEU A 521 21.22 -22.72 -8.27
N ILE A 522 21.31 -21.39 -8.18
CA ILE A 522 20.86 -20.47 -9.22
C ILE A 522 21.99 -19.74 -9.96
N GLU A 523 23.25 -19.88 -9.54
CA GLU A 523 24.38 -19.11 -10.11
C GLU A 523 24.57 -19.30 -11.61
N LYS A 524 24.44 -20.54 -12.10
CA LYS A 524 24.59 -20.85 -13.52
C LYS A 524 23.47 -20.24 -14.36
N ASP A 525 22.25 -20.28 -13.84
CA ASP A 525 21.09 -19.70 -14.52
C ASP A 525 21.19 -18.18 -14.55
N LEU A 526 21.57 -17.53 -13.43
CA LEU A 526 21.80 -16.09 -13.39
C LEU A 526 22.85 -15.66 -14.43
N ASP A 527 24.01 -16.34 -14.47
CA ASP A 527 25.06 -16.04 -15.44
C ASP A 527 24.59 -16.22 -16.89
N TYR A 528 23.88 -17.33 -17.18
CA TYR A 528 23.35 -17.63 -18.50
C TYR A 528 22.32 -16.61 -18.99
N TYR A 529 21.30 -16.33 -18.17
CA TYR A 529 20.19 -15.46 -18.57
C TYR A 529 20.64 -14.01 -18.68
N PHE A 530 21.44 -13.50 -17.75
CA PHE A 530 21.94 -12.13 -17.82
C PHE A 530 22.83 -11.88 -19.05
N LYS A 531 23.68 -12.81 -19.41
CA LYS A 531 24.52 -12.68 -20.61
C LYS A 531 23.73 -12.75 -21.91
N ARG A 532 22.59 -13.38 -21.92
CA ARG A 532 21.88 -13.74 -23.15
C ARG A 532 20.63 -12.90 -23.41
N TYR A 533 19.92 -12.49 -22.37
CA TYR A 533 18.60 -11.91 -22.50
C TYR A 533 18.46 -10.54 -21.82
N TYR A 534 19.33 -10.18 -20.89
CA TYR A 534 19.26 -8.88 -20.22
C TYR A 534 20.13 -7.83 -20.92
N SER A 535 19.63 -6.59 -20.98
CA SER A 535 20.39 -5.44 -21.51
C SER A 535 21.42 -4.89 -20.51
N VAL A 536 21.36 -5.32 -19.24
CA VAL A 536 22.31 -4.95 -18.19
C VAL A 536 23.16 -6.15 -17.76
N SER A 537 24.38 -5.89 -17.34
CA SER A 537 25.21 -6.93 -16.73
C SER A 537 24.71 -7.25 -15.32
N LEU A 538 24.90 -8.50 -14.88
CA LEU A 538 24.56 -8.94 -13.53
C LEU A 538 25.18 -8.07 -12.45
N SER A 539 26.42 -7.59 -12.64
CA SER A 539 27.10 -6.68 -11.70
C SER A 539 26.43 -5.31 -11.59
N ASN A 540 25.79 -4.83 -12.65
CA ASN A 540 25.06 -3.56 -12.64
C ASN A 540 23.60 -3.71 -12.17
N TYR A 541 23.07 -4.92 -12.19
CA TYR A 541 21.73 -5.20 -11.69
C TYR A 541 21.68 -5.16 -10.16
N VAL A 542 22.68 -5.73 -9.49
CA VAL A 542 22.75 -5.78 -8.02
C VAL A 542 23.02 -4.39 -7.43
N ILE A 543 22.21 -4.01 -6.46
CA ILE A 543 22.29 -2.73 -5.75
C ILE A 543 23.16 -2.88 -4.50
N GLY A 544 24.11 -1.97 -4.32
CA GLY A 544 24.89 -1.87 -3.10
C GLY A 544 24.12 -1.25 -1.94
N GLU A 545 24.32 -1.71 -0.73
CA GLU A 545 23.68 -1.15 0.46
C GLU A 545 24.04 0.33 0.66
N ASN A 546 25.22 0.74 0.24
CA ASN A 546 25.71 2.12 0.26
C ASN A 546 24.99 3.05 -0.72
N GLU A 547 24.19 2.50 -1.65
CA GLU A 547 23.33 3.28 -2.55
C GLU A 547 22.03 3.71 -1.87
N LEU A 548 21.69 3.14 -0.70
CA LEU A 548 20.52 3.48 0.08
C LEU A 548 20.88 4.52 1.16
N ARG A 549 20.13 5.61 1.20
CA ARG A 549 20.25 6.57 2.30
C ARG A 549 19.66 5.97 3.57
N ARG A 550 20.44 5.87 4.66
CA ARG A 550 20.01 5.32 5.96
C ARG A 550 19.39 3.93 5.82
N SER A 551 20.12 3.03 5.17
CA SER A 551 19.76 1.62 5.02
C SER A 551 19.45 0.95 6.36
N GLU A 552 18.36 0.18 6.42
CA GLU A 552 17.98 -0.65 7.56
C GLU A 552 17.71 -2.07 7.06
N ARG A 553 18.69 -2.95 7.31
CA ARG A 553 18.61 -4.36 6.91
C ARG A 553 17.81 -5.16 7.94
N VAL A 554 16.79 -5.88 7.47
CA VAL A 554 16.01 -6.84 8.24
C VAL A 554 16.48 -8.25 7.87
N CYS A 555 17.16 -8.91 8.79
CA CYS A 555 17.57 -10.31 8.62
C CYS A 555 16.43 -11.22 9.06
N VAL A 556 16.09 -12.21 8.25
CA VAL A 556 15.10 -13.25 8.62
C VAL A 556 15.78 -14.29 9.52
N SER A 557 15.10 -14.68 10.59
CA SER A 557 15.59 -15.64 11.60
C SER A 557 15.17 -17.07 11.30
#